data_5833073db2adfb8d7d528fdfe281638d
#
_entry.id   5833073db2adfb8d7d528fdfe281638d
#
_cell.length_a   1.000
_cell.length_b   1.000
_cell.length_c   1.000
_cell.angle_alpha   90.00
_cell.angle_beta   90.00
_cell.angle_gamma   90.00
#
_symmetry.space_group_name_H-M   'P 1'
#
loop_
_entity.id
_entity.type
_entity.pdbx_description
1 polymer ?
#
loop_
_entity_poly.entity_id
_entity_poly.type
_entity_poly.pdbx_seq_one_letter_code
_entity_poly.pdbx_strand_id
1 'polypeptide(L)'
;MAQMDCDTAIERGRVEGVMTDLIRATRMTRQGTALRYMAATNAYWQLVANRHARLKHLKQLDDKMVAMTRYSVTDWLCDYVVDSTKIKSEKLFRVQINDVDVRLQMLRNNELDAFFMTEPQATAARIGKNNVLLDTRKIDAWMGVLAFREVEMRRPERHRQLELFMKAYNAACDSINKYGVKHYKPLIVKYCRTTEQVVDSLPEMKYRHAAGVRDKDVARAENWWKKKH
;
A
#
# COMPACT_ATOMS: atom_id res chain seq x y z
N MET A 1 0.99 0.55 14.39
CA MET A 1 0.63 1.92 13.91
C MET A 1 -0.04 1.75 12.55
N ALA A 2 -1.30 2.13 12.44
CA ALA A 2 -2.00 2.06 11.17
C ALA A 2 -1.53 3.17 10.22
N GLN A 3 -1.73 3.01 8.91
CA GLN A 3 -1.36 4.02 7.92
C GLN A 3 -2.03 5.38 8.19
N MET A 4 -3.23 5.40 8.76
CA MET A 4 -3.91 6.64 9.14
C MET A 4 -3.20 7.42 10.25
N ASP A 5 -2.43 6.76 11.10
CA ASP A 5 -1.62 7.45 12.12
C ASP A 5 -0.50 8.25 11.46
N CYS A 6 0.09 7.70 10.37
CA CYS A 6 1.08 8.40 9.55
C CYS A 6 0.45 9.60 8.83
N ASP A 7 -0.76 9.45 8.27
CA ASP A 7 -1.49 10.55 7.63
C ASP A 7 -1.72 11.70 8.63
N THR A 8 -2.24 11.37 9.82
CA THR A 8 -2.44 12.37 10.88
C THR A 8 -1.13 13.03 11.35
N ALA A 9 -0.04 12.27 11.40
CA ALA A 9 1.27 12.81 11.83
C ALA A 9 1.80 13.83 10.82
N ILE A 10 1.70 13.58 9.51
CA ILE A 10 2.17 14.51 8.49
C ILE A 10 1.24 15.72 8.34
N GLU A 11 -0.08 15.53 8.41
CA GLU A 11 -1.08 16.61 8.38
C GLU A 11 -0.86 17.60 9.54
N ARG A 12 -0.54 17.11 10.74
CA ARG A 12 -0.24 17.92 11.94
C ARG A 12 1.21 18.43 12.00
N GLY A 13 2.03 18.14 11.00
CA GLY A 13 3.44 18.58 10.99
C GLY A 13 4.34 17.89 12.02
N ARG A 14 3.93 16.76 12.57
CA ARG A 14 4.74 15.97 13.51
C ARG A 14 5.87 15.20 12.82
N VAL A 15 5.71 14.94 11.52
CA VAL A 15 6.72 14.37 10.64
C VAL A 15 6.79 15.17 9.34
N GLU A 16 7.94 15.18 8.71
CA GLU A 16 8.19 15.94 7.49
C GLU A 16 7.90 15.13 6.22
N GLY A 17 8.02 13.81 6.31
CA GLY A 17 7.80 12.89 5.19
C GLY A 17 7.06 11.63 5.59
N VAL A 18 6.47 10.96 4.61
CA VAL A 18 5.68 9.74 4.80
C VAL A 18 5.82 8.84 3.57
N MET A 19 5.89 7.53 3.82
CA MET A 19 5.60 6.54 2.78
C MET A 19 4.10 6.27 2.79
N THR A 20 3.44 6.53 1.67
CA THR A 20 1.99 6.44 1.53
C THR A 20 1.60 5.97 0.13
N ASP A 21 0.33 6.12 -0.22
CA ASP A 21 -0.14 5.91 -1.59
C ASP A 21 -0.63 7.22 -2.22
N LEU A 22 -0.67 7.28 -3.55
CA LEU A 22 -1.05 8.48 -4.30
C LEU A 22 -2.49 8.94 -4.03
N ILE A 23 -3.41 8.03 -3.71
CA ILE A 23 -4.80 8.40 -3.36
C ILE A 23 -4.82 9.19 -2.05
N ARG A 24 -4.13 8.69 -1.02
CA ARG A 24 -3.98 9.38 0.28
C ARG A 24 -3.23 10.69 0.14
N ALA A 25 -2.13 10.69 -0.63
CA ALA A 25 -1.35 11.89 -0.88
C ALA A 25 -2.18 12.97 -1.58
N THR A 26 -2.98 12.60 -2.58
CA THR A 26 -3.93 13.51 -3.24
C THR A 26 -4.96 14.05 -2.26
N ARG A 27 -5.55 13.19 -1.42
CA ARG A 27 -6.47 13.63 -0.36
C ARG A 27 -5.83 14.68 0.54
N MET A 28 -4.66 14.38 1.12
CA MET A 28 -3.96 15.29 2.03
C MET A 28 -3.66 16.63 1.36
N THR A 29 -3.21 16.61 0.11
CA THR A 29 -2.94 17.85 -0.66
C THR A 29 -4.21 18.66 -0.87
N ARG A 30 -5.32 18.01 -1.24
CA ARG A 30 -6.63 18.67 -1.42
C ARG A 30 -7.23 19.20 -0.12
N GLN A 31 -6.83 18.64 1.02
CA GLN A 31 -7.22 19.09 2.36
C GLN A 31 -6.25 20.11 2.98
N GLY A 32 -5.29 20.64 2.21
CA GLY A 32 -4.42 21.73 2.62
C GLY A 32 -3.01 21.33 3.05
N THR A 33 -2.67 20.03 3.05
CA THR A 33 -1.30 19.57 3.32
C THR A 33 -0.55 19.36 2.01
N ALA A 34 0.07 20.42 1.48
CA ALA A 34 0.83 20.35 0.24
C ALA A 34 2.00 19.36 0.36
N LEU A 35 2.03 18.38 -0.53
CA LEU A 35 3.03 17.32 -0.55
C LEU A 35 3.83 17.34 -1.86
N ARG A 36 5.13 17.13 -1.76
CA ARG A 36 6.02 16.90 -2.89
C ARG A 36 6.39 15.42 -2.96
N TYR A 37 6.19 14.81 -4.10
CA TYR A 37 6.52 13.40 -4.33
C TYR A 37 8.00 13.26 -4.66
N MET A 38 8.75 12.53 -3.82
CA MET A 38 10.19 12.36 -3.96
C MET A 38 10.57 11.09 -4.71
N ALA A 39 9.81 10.02 -4.49
CA ALA A 39 10.06 8.76 -5.18
C ALA A 39 8.80 7.90 -5.25
N ALA A 40 8.63 7.18 -6.36
CA ALA A 40 7.76 6.02 -6.41
C ALA A 40 8.40 4.88 -5.61
N THR A 41 7.60 4.12 -4.88
CA THR A 41 8.05 2.96 -4.10
C THR A 41 7.67 1.65 -4.79
N ASN A 42 8.28 0.55 -4.37
CA ASN A 42 7.93 -0.81 -4.82
C ASN A 42 6.67 -1.37 -4.14
N ALA A 43 5.90 -0.53 -3.43
CA ALA A 43 4.69 -0.97 -2.74
C ALA A 43 3.67 -1.56 -3.74
N TYR A 44 3.10 -2.69 -3.38
CA TYR A 44 2.02 -3.33 -4.11
C TYR A 44 0.99 -3.90 -3.15
N TRP A 45 -0.21 -4.10 -3.65
CA TRP A 45 -1.34 -4.61 -2.89
C TRP A 45 -1.88 -5.87 -3.52
N GLN A 46 -2.29 -6.79 -2.69
CA GLN A 46 -2.99 -8.01 -3.09
C GLN A 46 -4.37 -8.05 -2.46
N LEU A 47 -5.39 -8.41 -3.24
CA LEU A 47 -6.69 -8.79 -2.72
C LEU A 47 -6.67 -10.29 -2.47
N VAL A 48 -6.68 -10.67 -1.20
CA VAL A 48 -6.60 -12.06 -0.75
C VAL A 48 -7.99 -12.50 -0.30
N ALA A 49 -8.51 -13.53 -0.95
CA ALA A 49 -9.78 -14.15 -0.57
C ALA A 49 -9.60 -15.15 0.55
N ASN A 50 -10.50 -15.14 1.52
CA ASN A 50 -10.58 -16.16 2.53
C ASN A 50 -10.80 -17.54 1.88
N ARG A 51 -10.00 -18.53 2.26
CA ARG A 51 -10.07 -19.89 1.71
C ARG A 51 -11.45 -20.52 1.87
N HIS A 52 -12.16 -20.20 2.95
CA HIS A 52 -13.51 -20.71 3.22
C HIS A 52 -14.58 -20.07 2.32
N ALA A 53 -14.34 -18.84 1.84
CA ALA A 53 -15.21 -18.20 0.85
C ALA A 53 -15.11 -18.83 -0.54
N ARG A 54 -14.09 -19.67 -0.80
CA ARG A 54 -13.87 -20.42 -2.05
C ARG A 54 -13.87 -19.55 -3.32
N LEU A 55 -13.51 -18.29 -3.20
CA LEU A 55 -13.45 -17.36 -4.32
C LEU A 55 -12.20 -17.64 -5.18
N LYS A 56 -12.37 -17.70 -6.50
CA LYS A 56 -11.30 -17.93 -7.48
C LYS A 56 -11.14 -16.78 -8.47
N HIS A 57 -12.19 -15.99 -8.66
CA HIS A 57 -12.24 -14.91 -9.66
C HIS A 57 -12.88 -13.66 -9.07
N LEU A 58 -12.46 -12.48 -9.53
CA LEU A 58 -12.98 -11.19 -9.07
C LEU A 58 -14.51 -11.06 -9.21
N LYS A 59 -15.13 -11.65 -10.25
CA LYS A 59 -16.58 -11.59 -10.45
C LYS A 59 -17.37 -12.26 -9.33
N GLN A 60 -16.75 -13.18 -8.56
CA GLN A 60 -17.39 -13.83 -7.42
C GLN A 60 -17.45 -12.96 -6.17
N LEU A 61 -16.91 -11.72 -6.23
CA LEU A 61 -17.04 -10.72 -5.17
C LEU A 61 -18.42 -10.05 -5.13
N ASP A 62 -19.30 -10.38 -6.06
CA ASP A 62 -20.71 -9.98 -6.00
C ASP A 62 -21.34 -10.48 -4.70
N ASP A 63 -21.95 -9.56 -3.95
CA ASP A 63 -22.55 -9.84 -2.64
C ASP A 63 -21.53 -10.32 -1.57
N LYS A 64 -20.31 -9.77 -1.59
CA LYS A 64 -19.20 -10.14 -0.68
C LYS A 64 -18.65 -8.94 0.07
N MET A 65 -18.14 -9.22 1.28
CA MET A 65 -17.46 -8.24 2.13
C MET A 65 -15.96 -8.17 1.85
N VAL A 66 -15.48 -6.95 1.57
CA VAL A 66 -14.07 -6.68 1.27
C VAL A 66 -13.48 -5.68 2.26
N ALA A 67 -12.46 -6.11 3.00
CA ALA A 67 -11.71 -5.24 3.90
C ALA A 67 -10.81 -4.27 3.14
N MET A 68 -11.01 -2.99 3.36
CA MET A 68 -10.29 -1.91 2.70
C MET A 68 -10.08 -0.71 3.64
N THR A 69 -9.46 0.37 3.18
CA THR A 69 -9.41 1.66 3.85
C THR A 69 -9.97 2.74 2.92
N ARG A 70 -10.93 3.53 3.40
CA ARG A 70 -11.50 4.64 2.62
C ARG A 70 -10.44 5.66 2.26
N TYR A 71 -10.61 6.28 1.09
CA TYR A 71 -9.72 7.31 0.55
C TYR A 71 -8.25 6.87 0.48
N SER A 72 -8.02 5.61 0.15
CA SER A 72 -6.70 5.01 -0.08
C SER A 72 -6.69 4.24 -1.39
N VAL A 73 -5.52 3.77 -1.78
CA VAL A 73 -5.39 2.89 -2.95
C VAL A 73 -6.32 1.67 -2.87
N THR A 74 -6.63 1.15 -1.68
CA THR A 74 -7.54 0.00 -1.55
C THR A 74 -9.00 0.35 -1.82
N ASP A 75 -9.41 1.59 -1.61
CA ASP A 75 -10.73 2.09 -2.02
C ASP A 75 -10.81 2.24 -3.55
N TRP A 76 -9.78 2.83 -4.15
CA TRP A 76 -9.66 2.88 -5.60
C TRP A 76 -9.66 1.48 -6.24
N LEU A 77 -8.98 0.51 -5.62
CA LEU A 77 -8.96 -0.89 -6.08
C LEU A 77 -10.34 -1.57 -5.99
N CYS A 78 -11.19 -1.19 -5.02
CA CYS A 78 -12.58 -1.64 -5.00
C CYS A 78 -13.36 -1.11 -6.22
N ASP A 79 -13.17 0.16 -6.59
CA ASP A 79 -13.78 0.70 -7.82
C ASP A 79 -13.24 0.01 -9.07
N TYR A 80 -11.92 -0.26 -9.10
CA TYR A 80 -11.31 -1.04 -10.20
C TYR A 80 -11.94 -2.44 -10.35
N VAL A 81 -12.20 -3.13 -9.23
CA VAL A 81 -12.89 -4.43 -9.23
C VAL A 81 -14.30 -4.28 -9.79
N VAL A 82 -15.07 -3.32 -9.32
CA VAL A 82 -16.43 -3.04 -9.80
C VAL A 82 -16.43 -2.76 -11.30
N ASP A 83 -15.55 -1.87 -11.77
CA ASP A 83 -15.47 -1.45 -13.17
C ASP A 83 -15.04 -2.61 -14.09
N SER A 84 -14.07 -3.44 -13.65
CA SER A 84 -13.53 -4.55 -14.46
C SER A 84 -14.46 -5.75 -14.52
N THR A 85 -15.25 -5.99 -13.47
CA THR A 85 -16.13 -7.17 -13.39
C THR A 85 -17.58 -6.90 -13.72
N LYS A 86 -17.97 -5.59 -13.79
CA LYS A 86 -19.34 -5.13 -13.96
C LYS A 86 -20.29 -5.58 -12.83
N ILE A 87 -19.73 -5.84 -11.63
CA ILE A 87 -20.52 -5.99 -10.40
C ILE A 87 -21.17 -4.64 -10.09
N LYS A 88 -22.40 -4.63 -9.57
CA LYS A 88 -23.00 -3.41 -9.05
C LYS A 88 -22.26 -2.92 -7.82
N SER A 89 -21.97 -1.62 -7.74
CA SER A 89 -21.12 -1.07 -6.66
C SER A 89 -21.68 -1.33 -5.26
N GLU A 90 -23.00 -1.30 -5.12
CA GLU A 90 -23.72 -1.58 -3.87
C GLU A 90 -23.67 -3.05 -3.43
N LYS A 91 -23.26 -3.94 -4.35
CA LYS A 91 -23.08 -5.38 -4.06
C LYS A 91 -21.66 -5.76 -3.69
N LEU A 92 -20.71 -4.83 -3.69
CA LEU A 92 -19.39 -5.01 -3.11
C LEU A 92 -19.35 -4.32 -1.75
N PHE A 93 -19.57 -5.07 -0.67
CA PHE A 93 -19.63 -4.48 0.67
C PHE A 93 -18.25 -4.12 1.19
N ARG A 94 -17.95 -2.82 1.21
CA ARG A 94 -16.65 -2.27 1.62
C ARG A 94 -16.61 -2.09 3.12
N VAL A 95 -15.80 -2.89 3.81
CA VAL A 95 -15.62 -2.84 5.27
C VAL A 95 -14.33 -2.09 5.58
N GLN A 96 -14.44 -0.97 6.29
CA GLN A 96 -13.28 -0.16 6.64
C GLN A 96 -12.52 -0.78 7.81
N ILE A 97 -11.33 -1.27 7.53
CA ILE A 97 -10.37 -1.77 8.53
C ILE A 97 -9.01 -1.18 8.18
N ASN A 98 -8.52 -0.26 9.02
CA ASN A 98 -7.34 0.54 8.69
C ASN A 98 -6.00 -0.18 8.93
N ASP A 99 -5.98 -1.10 9.88
CA ASP A 99 -4.77 -1.83 10.25
C ASP A 99 -4.69 -3.16 9.49
N VAL A 100 -3.56 -3.38 8.80
CA VAL A 100 -3.35 -4.58 7.99
C VAL A 100 -3.12 -5.83 8.84
N ASP A 101 -2.61 -5.68 10.07
CA ASP A 101 -2.45 -6.81 11.02
C ASP A 101 -3.82 -7.27 11.51
N VAL A 102 -4.74 -6.33 11.77
CA VAL A 102 -6.14 -6.65 12.10
C VAL A 102 -6.81 -7.38 10.93
N ARG A 103 -6.58 -6.93 9.68
CA ARG A 103 -7.10 -7.66 8.50
C ARG A 103 -6.60 -9.10 8.44
N LEU A 104 -5.32 -9.33 8.74
CA LEU A 104 -4.75 -10.69 8.76
C LEU A 104 -5.38 -11.56 9.86
N GLN A 105 -5.64 -10.99 11.05
CA GLN A 105 -6.32 -11.69 12.13
C GLN A 105 -7.77 -12.04 11.72
N MET A 106 -8.52 -11.10 11.19
CA MET A 106 -9.88 -11.31 10.71
C MET A 106 -9.96 -12.35 9.59
N LEU A 107 -8.96 -12.38 8.68
CA LEU A 107 -8.84 -13.43 7.67
C LEU A 107 -8.67 -14.81 8.31
N ARG A 108 -7.81 -14.92 9.34
CA ARG A 108 -7.60 -16.18 10.08
C ARG A 108 -8.84 -16.65 10.82
N ASN A 109 -9.63 -15.70 11.33
CA ASN A 109 -10.89 -15.95 12.04
C ASN A 109 -12.09 -16.16 11.10
N ASN A 110 -11.88 -16.04 9.77
CA ASN A 110 -12.96 -16.19 8.77
C ASN A 110 -14.08 -15.15 8.88
N GLU A 111 -13.77 -13.92 9.30
CA GLU A 111 -14.77 -12.89 9.59
C GLU A 111 -15.29 -12.16 8.34
N LEU A 112 -14.49 -12.10 7.26
CA LEU A 112 -14.88 -11.47 5.98
C LEU A 112 -14.43 -12.33 4.80
N ASP A 113 -14.95 -12.01 3.60
CA ASP A 113 -14.71 -12.80 2.39
C ASP A 113 -13.35 -12.51 1.72
N ALA A 114 -12.92 -11.23 1.67
CA ALA A 114 -11.65 -10.85 1.06
C ALA A 114 -11.03 -9.61 1.72
N PHE A 115 -9.70 -9.47 1.58
CA PHE A 115 -8.91 -8.47 2.29
C PHE A 115 -7.81 -7.91 1.39
N PHE A 116 -7.71 -6.58 1.29
CA PHE A 116 -6.53 -5.96 0.70
C PHE A 116 -5.38 -5.99 1.71
N MET A 117 -4.25 -6.54 1.27
CA MET A 117 -3.03 -6.68 2.08
C MET A 117 -1.79 -6.25 1.31
N THR A 118 -0.76 -5.87 2.06
CA THR A 118 0.61 -5.64 1.60
C THR A 118 1.54 -6.70 2.20
N GLU A 119 2.80 -6.75 1.80
CA GLU A 119 3.79 -7.61 2.46
C GLU A 119 4.19 -7.02 3.82
N PRO A 120 4.50 -7.86 4.80
CA PRO A 120 4.55 -9.33 4.79
C PRO A 120 3.21 -10.05 5.06
N GLN A 121 2.12 -9.31 5.39
CA GLN A 121 0.83 -9.91 5.77
C GLN A 121 0.20 -10.69 4.59
N ALA A 122 0.41 -10.22 3.35
CA ALA A 122 -0.04 -10.95 2.16
C ALA A 122 0.64 -12.32 2.04
N THR A 123 1.95 -12.41 2.33
CA THR A 123 2.66 -13.70 2.39
C THR A 123 2.12 -14.58 3.51
N ALA A 124 1.88 -14.05 4.71
CA ALA A 124 1.29 -14.81 5.82
C ALA A 124 -0.10 -15.37 5.44
N ALA A 125 -0.91 -14.61 4.72
CA ALA A 125 -2.19 -15.06 4.20
C ALA A 125 -2.05 -16.19 3.16
N ARG A 126 -1.07 -16.10 2.24
CA ARG A 126 -0.79 -17.14 1.23
C ARG A 126 -0.30 -18.44 1.86
N ILE A 127 0.56 -18.37 2.89
CA ILE A 127 0.95 -19.55 3.68
C ILE A 127 -0.29 -20.27 4.24
N GLY A 128 -1.30 -19.51 4.67
CA GLY A 128 -2.60 -20.03 5.11
C GLY A 128 -3.50 -20.58 3.98
N LYS A 129 -2.96 -20.77 2.75
CA LYS A 129 -3.66 -21.28 1.56
C LYS A 129 -4.84 -20.41 1.13
N ASN A 130 -4.77 -19.11 1.37
CA ASN A 130 -5.74 -18.14 0.89
C ASN A 130 -5.42 -17.71 -0.56
N ASN A 131 -6.44 -17.56 -1.40
CA ASN A 131 -6.27 -17.24 -2.81
C ASN A 131 -6.02 -15.74 -3.03
N VAL A 132 -5.10 -15.39 -3.91
CA VAL A 132 -4.91 -14.02 -4.40
C VAL A 132 -5.81 -13.82 -5.64
N LEU A 133 -6.81 -12.95 -5.51
CA LEU A 133 -7.73 -12.60 -6.60
C LEU A 133 -7.20 -11.45 -7.47
N LEU A 134 -6.48 -10.50 -6.86
CA LEU A 134 -5.88 -9.35 -7.53
C LEU A 134 -4.48 -9.11 -6.99
N ASP A 135 -3.56 -8.78 -7.89
CA ASP A 135 -2.19 -8.35 -7.56
C ASP A 135 -1.85 -7.11 -8.39
N THR A 136 -1.58 -5.99 -7.74
CA THR A 136 -1.34 -4.73 -8.45
C THR A 136 -0.07 -4.72 -9.29
N ARG A 137 0.84 -5.69 -9.12
CA ARG A 137 1.99 -5.88 -10.02
C ARG A 137 1.59 -6.36 -11.41
N LYS A 138 0.38 -6.96 -11.54
CA LYS A 138 -0.19 -7.46 -12.80
C LYS A 138 -1.04 -6.40 -13.51
N ILE A 139 -1.30 -5.29 -12.87
CA ILE A 139 -1.97 -4.14 -13.45
C ILE A 139 -0.99 -2.97 -13.51
N ASP A 140 -1.06 -2.13 -14.52
CA ASP A 140 -0.15 -1.01 -14.68
C ASP A 140 -0.52 0.17 -13.74
N ALA A 141 -0.34 -0.04 -12.43
CA ALA A 141 -0.64 0.92 -11.37
C ALA A 141 0.45 0.93 -10.30
N TRP A 142 1.26 1.98 -10.28
CA TRP A 142 2.32 2.18 -9.29
C TRP A 142 1.90 3.29 -8.34
N MET A 143 1.19 2.90 -7.28
CA MET A 143 0.51 3.85 -6.40
C MET A 143 1.29 4.18 -5.13
N GLY A 144 2.36 3.46 -4.82
CA GLY A 144 3.19 3.74 -3.63
C GLY A 144 4.11 4.92 -3.85
N VAL A 145 4.19 5.82 -2.88
CA VAL A 145 4.96 7.06 -2.97
C VAL A 145 5.64 7.41 -1.65
N LEU A 146 6.86 7.93 -1.73
CA LEU A 146 7.53 8.68 -0.68
C LEU A 146 7.25 10.16 -0.91
N ALA A 147 6.58 10.81 0.03
CA ALA A 147 6.18 12.19 -0.06
C ALA A 147 6.66 12.99 1.15
N PHE A 148 7.02 14.26 0.93
CA PHE A 148 7.40 15.21 1.97
C PHE A 148 6.51 16.45 1.92
N ARG A 149 6.33 17.11 3.07
CA ARG A 149 5.63 18.40 3.14
C ARG A 149 6.39 19.44 2.33
N GLU A 150 5.69 20.10 1.41
CA GLU A 150 6.34 21.09 0.52
C GLU A 150 6.98 22.25 1.28
N VAL A 151 6.38 22.68 2.41
CA VAL A 151 6.92 23.74 3.26
C VAL A 151 8.31 23.40 3.81
N GLU A 152 8.58 22.15 4.10
CA GLU A 152 9.90 21.72 4.60
C GLU A 152 10.93 21.65 3.46
N MET A 153 10.49 21.35 2.25
CA MET A 153 11.34 21.31 1.07
C MET A 153 11.88 22.68 0.64
N ARG A 154 11.25 23.76 1.09
CA ARG A 154 11.69 25.14 0.79
C ARG A 154 12.85 25.62 1.66
N ARG A 155 13.20 24.89 2.73
CA ARG A 155 14.29 25.23 3.65
C ARG A 155 15.64 24.77 3.09
N PRO A 156 16.63 25.65 2.88
CA PRO A 156 17.91 25.29 2.27
C PRO A 156 18.65 24.16 3.01
N GLU A 157 18.62 24.17 4.34
CA GLU A 157 19.25 23.14 5.16
C GLU A 157 18.62 21.75 4.96
N ARG A 158 17.34 21.70 4.58
CA ARG A 158 16.63 20.44 4.31
C ARG A 158 17.03 19.81 2.99
N HIS A 159 17.44 20.57 1.99
CA HIS A 159 17.89 20.04 0.71
C HIS A 159 19.04 19.04 0.89
N ARG A 160 20.08 19.44 1.64
CA ARG A 160 21.22 18.55 1.93
C ARG A 160 20.81 17.30 2.70
N GLN A 161 19.92 17.42 3.68
CA GLN A 161 19.43 16.30 4.47
C GLN A 161 18.62 15.33 3.60
N LEU A 162 17.78 15.84 2.69
CA LEU A 162 17.02 15.03 1.76
C LEU A 162 17.91 14.33 0.73
N GLU A 163 18.93 15.00 0.21
CA GLU A 163 19.92 14.35 -0.67
C GLU A 163 20.62 13.19 0.01
N LEU A 164 21.03 13.37 1.30
CA LEU A 164 21.64 12.31 2.08
C LEU A 164 20.66 11.16 2.34
N PHE A 165 19.40 11.49 2.67
CA PHE A 165 18.35 10.50 2.84
C PHE A 165 18.12 9.69 1.55
N MET A 166 18.04 10.34 0.39
CA MET A 166 17.86 9.67 -0.89
C MET A 166 19.07 8.81 -1.29
N LYS A 167 20.29 9.25 -0.98
CA LYS A 167 21.52 8.43 -1.15
C LYS A 167 21.45 7.17 -0.26
N ALA A 168 21.08 7.33 1.01
CA ALA A 168 20.91 6.21 1.94
C ALA A 168 19.80 5.23 1.49
N TYR A 169 18.68 5.76 0.98
CA TYR A 169 17.60 4.96 0.41
C TYR A 169 18.09 4.11 -0.78
N ASN A 170 18.82 4.72 -1.71
CA ASN A 170 19.38 4.01 -2.87
C ASN A 170 20.41 2.95 -2.45
N ALA A 171 21.29 3.27 -1.50
CA ALA A 171 22.27 2.32 -0.96
C ALA A 171 21.57 1.14 -0.26
N ALA A 172 20.46 1.37 0.44
CA ALA A 172 19.66 0.31 1.03
C ALA A 172 19.02 -0.59 -0.05
N CYS A 173 18.51 0.00 -1.15
CA CYS A 173 18.01 -0.77 -2.30
C CYS A 173 19.10 -1.66 -2.90
N ASP A 174 20.31 -1.13 -3.12
CA ASP A 174 21.44 -1.89 -3.63
C ASP A 174 21.81 -3.03 -2.69
N SER A 175 21.85 -2.76 -1.40
CA SER A 175 22.18 -3.74 -0.37
C SER A 175 21.15 -4.88 -0.33
N ILE A 176 19.85 -4.57 -0.38
CA ILE A 176 18.80 -5.59 -0.41
C ILE A 176 18.84 -6.39 -1.71
N ASN A 177 19.10 -5.74 -2.85
CA ASN A 177 19.22 -6.41 -4.14
C ASN A 177 20.45 -7.35 -4.20
N LYS A 178 21.53 -6.99 -3.52
CA LYS A 178 22.77 -7.79 -3.46
C LYS A 178 22.67 -8.98 -2.53
N TYR A 179 22.16 -8.77 -1.32
CA TYR A 179 22.17 -9.80 -0.27
C TYR A 179 20.83 -10.53 -0.13
N GLY A 180 19.76 -10.02 -0.76
CA GLY A 180 18.41 -10.52 -0.64
C GLY A 180 17.68 -10.04 0.63
N VAL A 181 16.37 -9.99 0.56
CA VAL A 181 15.52 -9.54 1.68
C VAL A 181 15.68 -10.42 2.93
N LYS A 182 15.96 -11.72 2.74
CA LYS A 182 16.14 -12.69 3.83
C LYS A 182 17.39 -12.43 4.69
N HIS A 183 18.38 -11.76 4.13
CA HIS A 183 19.57 -11.32 4.89
C HIS A 183 19.18 -10.37 6.04
N TYR A 184 18.10 -9.61 5.86
CA TYR A 184 17.59 -8.65 6.84
C TYR A 184 16.45 -9.20 7.71
N LYS A 185 16.30 -10.54 7.78
CA LYS A 185 15.24 -11.23 8.51
C LYS A 185 14.97 -10.66 9.91
N PRO A 186 15.99 -10.46 10.79
CA PRO A 186 15.75 -9.94 12.15
C PRO A 186 15.09 -8.56 12.15
N LEU A 187 15.44 -7.68 11.18
CA LEU A 187 14.85 -6.37 11.04
C LEU A 187 13.39 -6.47 10.59
N ILE A 188 13.12 -7.33 9.60
CA ILE A 188 11.76 -7.51 9.08
C ILE A 188 10.85 -8.11 10.16
N VAL A 189 11.31 -9.14 10.87
CA VAL A 189 10.56 -9.74 11.98
C VAL A 189 10.22 -8.69 13.03
N LYS A 190 11.21 -7.89 13.44
CA LYS A 190 11.04 -6.86 14.47
C LYS A 190 10.10 -5.73 14.04
N TYR A 191 10.37 -5.12 12.88
CA TYR A 191 9.67 -3.88 12.48
C TYR A 191 8.36 -4.12 11.72
N CYS A 192 8.24 -5.25 11.02
CA CYS A 192 6.99 -5.63 10.34
C CYS A 192 6.12 -6.59 11.18
N ARG A 193 6.49 -6.88 12.43
CA ARG A 193 5.73 -7.72 13.38
C ARG A 193 5.29 -9.05 12.76
N THR A 194 6.23 -9.73 12.11
CA THR A 194 5.97 -10.98 11.40
C THR A 194 6.84 -12.11 11.94
N THR A 195 6.74 -13.31 11.38
CA THR A 195 7.52 -14.48 11.78
C THR A 195 8.65 -14.75 10.78
N GLU A 196 9.67 -15.48 11.21
CA GLU A 196 10.76 -15.91 10.32
C GLU A 196 10.25 -16.72 9.14
N GLN A 197 9.28 -17.63 9.36
CA GLN A 197 8.65 -18.41 8.29
C GLN A 197 8.05 -17.53 7.19
N VAL A 198 7.42 -16.42 7.58
CA VAL A 198 6.86 -15.47 6.62
C VAL A 198 7.97 -14.78 5.83
N VAL A 199 9.05 -14.37 6.50
CA VAL A 199 10.20 -13.74 5.82
C VAL A 199 10.86 -14.70 4.84
N ASP A 200 11.02 -15.97 5.21
CA ASP A 200 11.58 -17.00 4.32
C ASP A 200 10.71 -17.28 3.08
N SER A 201 9.41 -16.98 3.19
CA SER A 201 8.41 -17.16 2.13
C SER A 201 8.12 -15.90 1.33
N LEU A 202 8.76 -14.76 1.66
CA LEU A 202 8.57 -13.52 0.89
C LEU A 202 8.97 -13.72 -0.57
N PRO A 203 8.22 -13.14 -1.52
CA PRO A 203 8.60 -13.19 -2.92
C PRO A 203 9.88 -12.41 -3.16
N GLU A 204 10.68 -12.88 -4.11
CA GLU A 204 11.82 -12.10 -4.58
C GLU A 204 11.32 -10.83 -5.26
N MET A 205 11.93 -9.70 -4.89
CA MET A 205 11.62 -8.39 -5.46
C MET A 205 12.91 -7.65 -5.76
N LYS A 206 12.93 -6.96 -6.88
CA LYS A 206 14.01 -6.02 -7.21
C LYS A 206 13.61 -4.63 -6.71
N TYR A 207 14.32 -4.12 -5.74
CA TYR A 207 14.13 -2.78 -5.21
C TYR A 207 14.78 -1.76 -6.14
N ARG A 208 14.03 -0.73 -6.52
CA ARG A 208 14.48 0.30 -7.45
C ARG A 208 15.02 1.48 -6.67
N HIS A 209 16.04 2.12 -7.22
CA HIS A 209 16.45 3.44 -6.76
C HIS A 209 15.29 4.41 -6.83
N ALA A 210 15.38 5.48 -6.04
CA ALA A 210 14.43 6.55 -6.06
C ALA A 210 14.28 7.12 -7.48
N ALA A 211 13.07 7.03 -7.99
CA ALA A 211 12.68 7.60 -9.29
C ALA A 211 11.35 8.33 -9.12
N GLY A 212 11.13 9.35 -9.94
CA GLY A 212 9.90 10.11 -9.91
C GLY A 212 8.65 9.24 -10.07
N VAL A 213 7.54 9.70 -9.50
CA VAL A 213 6.23 9.08 -9.74
C VAL A 213 5.80 9.32 -11.19
N ARG A 214 5.09 8.37 -11.79
CA ARG A 214 4.63 8.49 -13.16
C ARG A 214 3.41 9.42 -13.24
N ASP A 215 3.40 10.34 -14.19
CA ASP A 215 2.31 11.29 -14.40
C ASP A 215 0.94 10.60 -14.54
N LYS A 216 0.90 9.46 -15.24
CA LYS A 216 -0.34 8.69 -15.40
C LYS A 216 -0.91 8.14 -14.09
N ASP A 217 -0.07 7.84 -13.09
CA ASP A 217 -0.54 7.36 -11.79
C ASP A 217 -0.99 8.52 -10.89
N VAL A 218 -0.32 9.67 -10.99
CA VAL A 218 -0.78 10.91 -10.36
C VAL A 218 -2.13 11.32 -10.94
N ALA A 219 -2.25 11.38 -12.27
CA ALA A 219 -3.50 11.69 -12.95
C ALA A 219 -4.63 10.71 -12.58
N ARG A 220 -4.31 9.42 -12.42
CA ARG A 220 -5.27 8.40 -11.96
C ARG A 220 -5.82 8.72 -10.57
N ALA A 221 -4.95 9.10 -9.63
CA ALA A 221 -5.36 9.47 -8.28
C ALA A 221 -6.20 10.75 -8.27
N GLU A 222 -5.78 11.76 -9.01
CA GLU A 222 -6.51 13.03 -9.15
C GLU A 222 -7.91 12.83 -9.78
N ASN A 223 -8.00 12.04 -10.86
CA ASN A 223 -9.26 11.76 -11.53
C ASN A 223 -10.21 10.94 -10.65
N TRP A 224 -9.66 9.99 -9.89
CA TRP A 224 -10.48 9.23 -8.94
C TRP A 224 -11.03 10.12 -7.82
N TRP A 225 -10.19 11.02 -7.28
CA TRP A 225 -10.63 11.97 -6.26
C TRP A 225 -11.76 12.87 -6.76
N LYS A 226 -11.62 13.43 -7.98
CA LYS A 226 -12.65 14.26 -8.61
C LYS A 226 -14.00 13.55 -8.84
N LYS A 227 -13.97 12.24 -9.07
CA LYS A 227 -15.19 11.43 -9.24
C LYS A 227 -15.91 11.13 -7.92
N LYS A 228 -15.19 11.17 -6.80
CA LYS A 228 -15.72 10.86 -5.46
C LYS A 228 -16.26 12.08 -4.71
N HIS A 229 -15.86 13.27 -5.14
CA HIS A 229 -16.18 14.56 -4.52
C HIS A 229 -16.63 15.60 -5.54
#